data_600a8828f026f7762bcde29a2a996be2
#
_entry.id   600a8828f026f7762bcde29a2a996be2
#
_cell.length_a   1.000
_cell.length_b   1.000
_cell.length_c   1.000
_cell.angle_alpha   90.00
_cell.angle_beta   90.00
_cell.angle_gamma   90.00
#
_symmetry.space_group_name_H-M   'P 1'
#
loop_
_entity.id
_entity.type
_entity.pdbx_description
1 polymer ?
#
loop_
_entity_poly.entity_id
_entity_poly.type
_entity_poly.pdbx_seq_one_letter_code
_entity_poly.pdbx_strand_id
1 'polypeptide(L)'
;AASDVYKRQLYEMPLERKAPGVIFRQPVNEPLQTGIKSIDAMIPIGRGQRELVIGDRQTGKTTVCIDTILNQKEFYDAGEPVYCIYVAVGQKASTVAAIAKVLEDKGALAYTTIVAANASDPAPMQVYAPFAGAAIGEYFRDTGRPALIIYDDLSKQAVAYREVSLLLRRPPGREAYPGDVFYLHSRLLERAAKVINDDDIAKGMNDLPERLKPVVKGGGSLTALPIIETQAGDVSAYIPTNVISITDGQIFLESDLFNSGV
;
A
#
# COMPACT_ATOMS: atom_id res chain seq x y z
N ALA A 1 1.78 -23.33 -21.28
CA ALA A 1 1.20 -22.67 -20.09
C ALA A 1 1.71 -21.26 -19.90
N ALA A 2 3.03 -20.97 -19.94
CA ALA A 2 3.56 -19.61 -19.82
C ALA A 2 3.11 -18.66 -20.95
N SER A 3 2.96 -19.15 -22.17
CA SER A 3 2.53 -18.35 -23.32
C SER A 3 1.08 -17.83 -23.22
N ASP A 4 0.21 -18.50 -22.48
CA ASP A 4 -1.18 -18.08 -22.32
C ASP A 4 -1.36 -16.95 -21.30
N VAL A 5 -0.48 -16.87 -20.29
CA VAL A 5 -0.48 -15.78 -19.32
C VAL A 5 -0.12 -14.46 -19.99
N TYR A 6 0.91 -14.44 -20.83
CA TYR A 6 1.30 -13.23 -21.58
C TYR A 6 0.24 -12.75 -22.58
N LYS A 7 -0.53 -13.64 -23.18
CA LYS A 7 -1.62 -13.28 -24.10
C LYS A 7 -2.84 -12.66 -23.43
N ARG A 8 -2.97 -12.80 -22.10
CA ARG A 8 -4.07 -12.24 -21.29
C ARG A 8 -3.72 -10.90 -20.63
N GLN A 9 -2.48 -10.43 -20.76
CA GLN A 9 -2.10 -9.12 -20.25
C GLN A 9 -2.73 -8.01 -21.10
N LEU A 10 -3.45 -7.12 -20.42
CA LEU A 10 -4.12 -6.00 -21.07
C LEU A 10 -3.20 -4.78 -21.17
N TYR A 11 -2.46 -4.49 -20.10
CA TYR A 11 -1.62 -3.30 -19.99
C TYR A 11 -0.30 -3.64 -19.33
N GLU A 12 0.75 -2.95 -19.74
CA GLU A 12 2.06 -2.92 -19.09
C GLU A 12 2.17 -1.64 -18.28
N MET A 13 2.52 -1.76 -17.00
CA MET A 13 2.69 -0.63 -16.09
C MET A 13 4.15 -0.58 -15.60
N PRO A 14 4.81 0.58 -15.61
CA PRO A 14 6.14 0.71 -15.04
C PRO A 14 6.09 0.47 -13.52
N LEU A 15 7.07 -0.27 -12.99
CA LEU A 15 7.19 -0.50 -11.54
C LEU A 15 7.47 0.79 -10.79
N GLU A 16 8.43 1.57 -11.29
CA GLU A 16 8.76 2.88 -10.77
C GLU A 16 8.17 3.95 -11.68
N ARG A 17 7.18 4.65 -11.16
CA ARG A 17 6.49 5.72 -11.85
C ARG A 17 6.47 6.95 -10.97
N LYS A 18 6.61 8.10 -11.59
CA LYS A 18 6.52 9.37 -10.89
C LYS A 18 5.12 9.59 -10.33
N ALA A 19 5.03 9.98 -9.06
CA ALA A 19 3.75 10.29 -8.42
C ALA A 19 3.02 11.43 -9.17
N PRO A 20 1.68 11.45 -9.16
CA PRO A 20 0.92 12.54 -9.76
C PRO A 20 1.33 13.90 -9.14
N GLY A 21 1.63 14.87 -9.98
CA GLY A 21 1.89 16.25 -9.54
C GLY A 21 0.64 16.94 -9.00
N VAL A 22 0.81 18.13 -8.43
CA VAL A 22 -0.26 18.91 -7.79
C VAL A 22 -1.46 19.15 -8.72
N ILE A 23 -1.20 19.42 -10.01
CA ILE A 23 -2.25 19.69 -11.00
C ILE A 23 -3.19 18.51 -11.22
N PHE A 24 -2.69 17.28 -11.01
CA PHE A 24 -3.43 16.05 -11.24
C PHE A 24 -4.18 15.56 -10.00
N ARG A 25 -4.05 16.25 -8.86
CA ARG A 25 -4.66 15.88 -7.58
C ARG A 25 -5.86 16.76 -7.27
N GLN A 26 -6.78 16.20 -6.52
CA GLN A 26 -7.85 16.94 -5.86
C GLN A 26 -7.86 16.64 -4.36
N PRO A 27 -8.51 17.48 -3.54
CA PRO A 27 -8.67 17.22 -2.13
C PRO A 27 -9.39 15.90 -1.85
N VAL A 28 -8.98 15.23 -0.79
CA VAL A 28 -9.66 14.04 -0.28
C VAL A 28 -10.99 14.46 0.36
N ASN A 29 -12.10 14.00 -0.19
CA ASN A 29 -13.45 14.39 0.20
C ASN A 29 -14.42 13.21 0.31
N GLU A 30 -13.94 11.98 0.14
CA GLU A 30 -14.74 10.77 0.23
C GLU A 30 -14.16 9.84 1.30
N PRO A 31 -14.97 9.34 2.26
CA PRO A 31 -14.47 8.43 3.28
C PRO A 31 -14.18 7.03 2.73
N LEU A 32 -13.14 6.41 3.27
CA LEU A 32 -12.92 4.96 3.18
C LEU A 32 -13.44 4.34 4.48
N GLN A 33 -14.50 3.57 4.41
CA GLN A 33 -15.06 2.91 5.58
C GLN A 33 -14.24 1.69 5.95
N THR A 34 -13.62 1.71 7.12
CA THR A 34 -12.82 0.58 7.62
C THR A 34 -13.67 -0.50 8.29
N GLY A 35 -14.87 -0.13 8.74
CA GLY A 35 -15.75 -0.97 9.56
C GLY A 35 -15.36 -1.01 11.04
N ILE A 36 -14.30 -0.30 11.42
CA ILE A 36 -13.82 -0.18 12.79
C ILE A 36 -14.32 1.15 13.36
N LYS A 37 -15.28 1.10 14.28
CA LYS A 37 -15.97 2.30 14.82
C LYS A 37 -15.02 3.36 15.35
N SER A 38 -13.95 2.97 16.07
CA SER A 38 -12.98 3.90 16.62
C SER A 38 -12.22 4.66 15.53
N ILE A 39 -11.89 4.00 14.42
CA ILE A 39 -11.21 4.63 13.29
C ILE A 39 -12.20 5.52 12.53
N ASP A 40 -13.32 4.96 12.10
CA ASP A 40 -14.26 5.66 11.23
C ASP A 40 -14.91 6.88 11.91
N ALA A 41 -15.06 6.87 13.24
CA ALA A 41 -15.68 7.98 14.00
C ALA A 41 -14.66 9.02 14.49
N MET A 42 -13.42 8.62 14.83
CA MET A 42 -12.46 9.51 15.51
C MET A 42 -11.31 9.96 14.61
N ILE A 43 -10.86 9.09 13.72
CA ILE A 43 -9.72 9.33 12.80
C ILE A 43 -10.06 8.80 11.40
N PRO A 44 -11.14 9.30 10.76
CA PRO A 44 -11.61 8.76 9.50
C PRO A 44 -10.54 8.83 8.41
N ILE A 45 -10.44 7.77 7.63
CA ILE A 45 -9.52 7.68 6.49
C ILE A 45 -10.27 8.10 5.24
N GLY A 46 -9.66 8.94 4.42
CA GLY A 46 -10.22 9.37 3.14
C GLY A 46 -9.67 8.57 1.96
N ARG A 47 -10.46 8.45 0.90
CA ARG A 47 -10.01 7.81 -0.35
C ARG A 47 -8.96 8.66 -1.04
N GLY A 48 -7.75 8.13 -1.14
CA GLY A 48 -6.56 8.83 -1.64
C GLY A 48 -5.59 9.27 -0.54
N GLN A 49 -5.90 9.04 0.72
CA GLN A 49 -5.06 9.35 1.88
C GLN A 49 -4.02 8.26 2.12
N ARG A 50 -2.94 8.62 2.80
CA ARG A 50 -1.90 7.72 3.31
C ARG A 50 -1.99 7.69 4.82
N GLU A 51 -2.52 6.60 5.37
CA GLU A 51 -2.68 6.44 6.81
C GLU A 51 -1.75 5.32 7.32
N LEU A 52 -0.79 5.69 8.16
CA LEU A 52 0.17 4.75 8.71
C LEU A 52 -0.46 3.91 9.83
N VAL A 53 -0.28 2.59 9.76
CA VAL A 53 -0.59 1.69 10.88
C VAL A 53 0.71 1.26 11.53
N ILE A 54 0.94 1.70 12.75
CA ILE A 54 2.22 1.55 13.45
C ILE A 54 2.03 0.92 14.83
N GLY A 55 2.96 0.09 15.24
CA GLY A 55 2.96 -0.55 16.57
C GLY A 55 3.92 -1.73 16.63
N ASP A 56 4.06 -2.30 17.81
CA ASP A 56 4.94 -3.43 18.07
C ASP A 56 4.46 -4.72 17.39
N ARG A 57 5.29 -5.74 17.41
CA ARG A 57 4.94 -7.04 16.87
C ARG A 57 3.69 -7.60 17.58
N GLN A 58 2.78 -8.17 16.80
CA GLN A 58 1.54 -8.82 17.27
C GLN A 58 0.51 -7.89 17.96
N THR A 59 0.53 -6.59 17.72
CA THR A 59 -0.46 -5.64 18.21
C THR A 59 -1.72 -5.52 17.34
N GLY A 60 -1.91 -6.41 16.35
CA GLY A 60 -3.11 -6.42 15.52
C GLY A 60 -3.04 -5.53 14.26
N LYS A 61 -1.88 -5.00 13.89
CA LYS A 61 -1.73 -4.14 12.68
C LYS A 61 -2.30 -4.77 11.42
N THR A 62 -1.89 -5.99 11.11
CA THR A 62 -2.39 -6.74 9.95
C THR A 62 -3.89 -7.01 10.06
N THR A 63 -4.40 -7.28 11.26
CA THR A 63 -5.84 -7.53 11.48
C THR A 63 -6.67 -6.31 11.12
N VAL A 64 -6.31 -5.12 11.59
CA VAL A 64 -6.97 -3.86 11.24
C VAL A 64 -7.03 -3.67 9.72
N CYS A 65 -5.93 -3.94 9.03
CA CYS A 65 -5.86 -3.81 7.58
C CYS A 65 -6.71 -4.86 6.84
N ILE A 66 -6.71 -6.11 7.31
CA ILE A 66 -7.53 -7.18 6.72
C ILE A 66 -9.02 -6.91 6.96
N ASP A 67 -9.41 -6.48 8.16
CA ASP A 67 -10.79 -6.10 8.45
C ASP A 67 -11.25 -4.95 7.57
N THR A 68 -10.38 -3.99 7.29
CA THR A 68 -10.66 -2.92 6.32
C THR A 68 -10.93 -3.46 4.92
N ILE A 69 -10.16 -4.46 4.45
CA ILE A 69 -10.44 -5.13 3.17
C ILE A 69 -11.80 -5.83 3.22
N LEU A 70 -12.07 -6.59 4.28
CA LEU A 70 -13.32 -7.35 4.41
C LEU A 70 -14.55 -6.44 4.42
N ASN A 71 -14.43 -5.26 5.02
CA ASN A 71 -15.50 -4.27 5.06
C ASN A 71 -15.86 -3.70 3.67
N GLN A 72 -14.96 -3.77 2.68
CA GLN A 72 -15.24 -3.31 1.32
C GLN A 72 -16.21 -4.22 0.56
N LYS A 73 -16.58 -5.38 1.14
CA LYS A 73 -17.51 -6.31 0.52
C LYS A 73 -18.89 -5.70 0.26
N GLU A 74 -19.39 -4.87 1.16
CA GLU A 74 -20.69 -4.19 0.97
C GLU A 74 -20.66 -3.30 -0.27
N PHE A 75 -19.59 -2.55 -0.49
CA PHE A 75 -19.44 -1.71 -1.69
C PHE A 75 -19.30 -2.55 -2.96
N TYR A 76 -18.60 -3.68 -2.88
CA TYR A 76 -18.49 -4.60 -4.00
C TYR A 76 -19.85 -5.19 -4.38
N ASP A 77 -20.63 -5.65 -3.40
CA ASP A 77 -21.97 -6.22 -3.61
C ASP A 77 -22.97 -5.16 -4.11
N ALA A 78 -22.77 -3.88 -3.73
CA ALA A 78 -23.56 -2.75 -4.24
C ALA A 78 -23.19 -2.30 -5.67
N GLY A 79 -22.13 -2.87 -6.26
CA GLY A 79 -21.69 -2.50 -7.61
C GLY A 79 -20.74 -1.29 -7.65
N GLU A 80 -20.27 -0.82 -6.50
CA GLU A 80 -19.30 0.29 -6.35
C GLU A 80 -17.99 -0.21 -5.68
N PRO A 81 -17.27 -1.16 -6.29
CA PRO A 81 -16.16 -1.84 -5.65
C PRO A 81 -15.00 -0.90 -5.33
N VAL A 82 -14.42 -1.06 -4.15
CA VAL A 82 -13.05 -0.61 -3.84
C VAL A 82 -12.12 -1.78 -4.09
N TYR A 83 -11.22 -1.63 -5.06
CA TYR A 83 -10.27 -2.70 -5.40
C TYR A 83 -9.12 -2.69 -4.41
N CYS A 84 -8.89 -3.83 -3.77
CA CYS A 84 -7.89 -3.96 -2.71
C CYS A 84 -6.64 -4.66 -3.22
N ILE A 85 -5.49 -4.18 -2.79
CA ILE A 85 -4.18 -4.78 -3.05
C ILE A 85 -3.50 -5.03 -1.71
N TYR A 86 -3.26 -6.28 -1.36
CA TYR A 86 -2.50 -6.66 -0.18
C TYR A 86 -1.09 -7.05 -0.59
N VAL A 87 -0.10 -6.27 -0.15
CA VAL A 87 1.31 -6.50 -0.44
C VAL A 87 2.00 -7.06 0.78
N ALA A 88 2.34 -8.34 0.74
CA ALA A 88 3.09 -9.02 1.80
C ALA A 88 4.60 -8.94 1.49
N VAL A 89 5.37 -8.34 2.39
CA VAL A 89 6.83 -8.19 2.26
C VAL A 89 7.53 -8.90 3.41
N GLY A 90 8.38 -9.87 3.08
CA GLY A 90 9.17 -10.60 4.07
C GLY A 90 8.34 -11.39 5.08
N GLN A 91 7.10 -11.70 4.76
CA GLN A 91 6.21 -12.55 5.57
C GLN A 91 6.51 -14.02 5.35
N LYS A 92 6.14 -14.87 6.33
CA LYS A 92 6.19 -16.32 6.14
C LYS A 92 5.12 -16.73 5.12
N ALA A 93 5.44 -17.65 4.22
CA ALA A 93 4.49 -18.18 3.23
C ALA A 93 3.20 -18.73 3.88
N SER A 94 3.31 -19.36 5.04
CA SER A 94 2.15 -19.85 5.81
C SER A 94 1.22 -18.74 6.29
N THR A 95 1.78 -17.58 6.66
CA THR A 95 1.00 -16.40 7.07
C THR A 95 0.24 -15.81 5.87
N VAL A 96 0.91 -15.69 4.73
CA VAL A 96 0.28 -15.21 3.49
C VAL A 96 -0.84 -16.17 3.05
N ALA A 97 -0.59 -17.48 3.10
CA ALA A 97 -1.60 -18.50 2.79
C ALA A 97 -2.82 -18.42 3.72
N ALA A 98 -2.61 -18.21 5.02
CA ALA A 98 -3.69 -18.05 5.99
C ALA A 98 -4.53 -16.80 5.70
N ILE A 99 -3.91 -15.68 5.37
CA ILE A 99 -4.60 -14.45 4.97
C ILE A 99 -5.40 -14.67 3.68
N ALA A 100 -4.78 -15.28 2.67
CA ALA A 100 -5.45 -15.59 1.40
C ALA A 100 -6.70 -16.45 1.65
N LYS A 101 -6.60 -17.45 2.53
CA LYS A 101 -7.74 -18.28 2.89
C LYS A 101 -8.85 -17.51 3.60
N VAL A 102 -8.52 -16.62 4.53
CA VAL A 102 -9.51 -15.75 5.20
C VAL A 102 -10.24 -14.88 4.18
N LEU A 103 -9.52 -14.28 3.24
CA LEU A 103 -10.11 -13.46 2.18
C LEU A 103 -10.98 -14.29 1.24
N GLU A 104 -10.59 -15.53 0.92
CA GLU A 104 -11.37 -16.48 0.11
C GLU A 104 -12.66 -16.87 0.83
N ASP A 105 -12.56 -17.35 2.08
CA ASP A 105 -13.70 -17.82 2.89
C ASP A 105 -14.75 -16.72 3.10
N LYS A 106 -14.33 -15.45 3.12
CA LYS A 106 -15.20 -14.26 3.22
C LYS A 106 -15.64 -13.69 1.87
N GLY A 107 -15.20 -14.27 0.75
CA GLY A 107 -15.52 -13.80 -0.60
C GLY A 107 -14.82 -12.52 -1.01
N ALA A 108 -13.81 -12.07 -0.27
CA ALA A 108 -13.08 -10.83 -0.54
C ALA A 108 -12.04 -10.95 -1.66
N LEU A 109 -11.64 -12.17 -2.06
CA LEU A 109 -10.73 -12.37 -3.19
C LEU A 109 -11.31 -11.90 -4.52
N ALA A 110 -12.62 -11.74 -4.63
CA ALA A 110 -13.26 -11.24 -5.85
C ALA A 110 -12.82 -9.80 -6.22
N TYR A 111 -12.44 -9.00 -5.22
CA TYR A 111 -11.98 -7.61 -5.40
C TYR A 111 -10.59 -7.36 -4.81
N THR A 112 -9.87 -8.40 -4.38
CA THR A 112 -8.55 -8.27 -3.75
C THR A 112 -7.48 -8.99 -4.55
N THR A 113 -6.35 -8.30 -4.77
CA THR A 113 -5.13 -8.86 -5.36
C THR A 113 -4.07 -9.00 -4.28
N ILE A 114 -3.43 -10.16 -4.18
CA ILE A 114 -2.32 -10.42 -3.27
C ILE A 114 -1.01 -10.38 -4.05
N VAL A 115 -0.08 -9.54 -3.61
CA VAL A 115 1.29 -9.46 -4.11
C VAL A 115 2.22 -9.89 -2.98
N ALA A 116 2.95 -10.98 -3.14
CA ALA A 116 3.78 -11.52 -2.07
C ALA A 116 5.24 -11.65 -2.49
N ALA A 117 6.14 -11.16 -1.65
CA ALA A 117 7.55 -11.50 -1.62
C ALA A 117 7.84 -12.04 -0.22
N ASN A 118 7.97 -13.35 -0.12
CA ASN A 118 8.12 -14.06 1.15
C ASN A 118 9.51 -13.83 1.77
N ALA A 119 9.66 -14.18 3.04
CA ALA A 119 10.93 -14.08 3.76
C ALA A 119 12.06 -14.94 3.15
N SER A 120 11.72 -15.98 2.39
CA SER A 120 12.67 -16.83 1.67
C SER A 120 13.06 -16.30 0.28
N ASP A 121 12.36 -15.28 -0.21
CA ASP A 121 12.63 -14.72 -1.54
C ASP A 121 13.84 -13.78 -1.47
N PRO A 122 14.59 -13.62 -2.56
CA PRO A 122 15.74 -12.72 -2.62
C PRO A 122 15.37 -11.28 -2.23
N ALA A 123 16.27 -10.58 -1.54
CA ALA A 123 16.05 -9.22 -1.07
C ALA A 123 15.55 -8.25 -2.17
N PRO A 124 16.05 -8.27 -3.43
CA PRO A 124 15.48 -7.44 -4.48
C PRO A 124 13.99 -7.66 -4.73
N MET A 125 13.49 -8.89 -4.61
CA MET A 125 12.06 -9.17 -4.76
C MET A 125 11.24 -8.50 -3.66
N GLN A 126 11.74 -8.52 -2.42
CA GLN A 126 11.10 -7.85 -1.29
C GLN A 126 11.13 -6.32 -1.44
N VAL A 127 12.15 -5.77 -2.07
CA VAL A 127 12.24 -4.32 -2.37
C VAL A 127 11.19 -3.92 -3.42
N TYR A 128 11.03 -4.71 -4.49
CA TYR A 128 10.18 -4.33 -5.62
C TYR A 128 8.70 -4.75 -5.49
N ALA A 129 8.36 -5.71 -4.62
CA ALA A 129 6.97 -6.13 -4.44
C ALA A 129 6.01 -4.97 -4.10
N PRO A 130 6.34 -4.02 -3.20
CA PRO A 130 5.49 -2.85 -2.96
C PRO A 130 5.28 -1.98 -4.19
N PHE A 131 6.29 -1.81 -5.04
CA PHE A 131 6.17 -1.06 -6.29
C PHE A 131 5.28 -1.78 -7.31
N ALA A 132 5.35 -3.11 -7.37
CA ALA A 132 4.47 -3.90 -8.20
C ALA A 132 3.00 -3.78 -7.75
N GLY A 133 2.76 -3.85 -6.44
CA GLY A 133 1.44 -3.60 -5.85
C GLY A 133 0.93 -2.19 -6.16
N ALA A 134 1.79 -1.17 -6.03
CA ALA A 134 1.46 0.20 -6.37
C ALA A 134 1.06 0.36 -7.85
N ALA A 135 1.78 -0.29 -8.77
CA ALA A 135 1.46 -0.25 -10.19
C ALA A 135 0.07 -0.85 -10.49
N ILE A 136 -0.30 -1.94 -9.79
CA ILE A 136 -1.65 -2.52 -9.89
C ILE A 136 -2.70 -1.54 -9.35
N GLY A 137 -2.45 -0.92 -8.20
CA GLY A 137 -3.35 0.09 -7.60
C GLY A 137 -3.52 1.32 -8.48
N GLU A 138 -2.45 1.77 -9.14
CA GLU A 138 -2.49 2.89 -10.08
C GLU A 138 -3.35 2.62 -11.30
N TYR A 139 -3.40 1.38 -11.78
CA TYR A 139 -4.30 1.02 -12.87
C TYR A 139 -5.77 1.35 -12.52
N PHE A 140 -6.20 1.01 -11.32
CA PHE A 140 -7.57 1.34 -10.88
C PHE A 140 -7.72 2.85 -10.66
N ARG A 141 -6.79 3.50 -9.98
CA ARG A 141 -6.79 4.94 -9.77
C ARG A 141 -6.89 5.72 -11.07
N ASP A 142 -6.06 5.37 -12.05
CA ASP A 142 -5.96 6.12 -13.31
C ASP A 142 -7.13 5.81 -14.28
N THR A 143 -7.90 4.77 -14.00
CA THR A 143 -9.14 4.46 -14.74
C THR A 143 -10.41 4.91 -14.00
N GLY A 144 -10.27 5.86 -13.04
CA GLY A 144 -11.40 6.49 -12.36
C GLY A 144 -12.03 5.65 -11.25
N ARG A 145 -11.33 4.61 -10.75
CA ARG A 145 -11.86 3.68 -9.75
C ARG A 145 -11.13 3.83 -8.43
N PRO A 146 -11.81 3.62 -7.28
CA PRO A 146 -11.15 3.62 -5.99
C PRO A 146 -10.36 2.33 -5.76
N ALA A 147 -9.15 2.48 -5.24
CA ALA A 147 -8.30 1.37 -4.83
C ALA A 147 -7.74 1.61 -3.42
N LEU A 148 -7.53 0.51 -2.71
CA LEU A 148 -6.89 0.46 -1.40
C LEU A 148 -5.66 -0.43 -1.50
N ILE A 149 -4.49 0.07 -1.07
CA ILE A 149 -3.28 -0.72 -1.00
C ILE A 149 -2.76 -0.81 0.43
N ILE A 150 -2.42 -2.01 0.84
CA ILE A 150 -1.83 -2.31 2.14
C ILE A 150 -0.42 -2.81 1.93
N TYR A 151 0.56 -2.21 2.63
CA TYR A 151 1.95 -2.64 2.60
C TYR A 151 2.30 -3.30 3.94
N ASP A 152 2.36 -4.61 3.98
CA ASP A 152 2.63 -5.40 5.19
C ASP A 152 3.95 -6.17 5.08
N ASP A 153 5.08 -5.61 5.51
CA ASP A 153 5.29 -4.27 6.06
C ASP A 153 6.47 -3.54 5.38
N LEU A 154 6.48 -2.22 5.48
CA LEU A 154 7.55 -1.41 4.91
C LEU A 154 8.84 -1.46 5.74
N SER A 155 8.79 -1.87 7.01
CA SER A 155 10.00 -2.10 7.82
C SER A 155 10.87 -3.19 7.20
N LYS A 156 10.25 -4.28 6.74
CA LYS A 156 10.96 -5.37 6.05
C LYS A 156 11.46 -4.96 4.68
N GLN A 157 10.70 -4.13 3.95
CA GLN A 157 11.21 -3.56 2.69
C GLN A 157 12.48 -2.74 2.93
N ALA A 158 12.50 -1.91 3.97
CA ALA A 158 13.68 -1.12 4.32
C ALA A 158 14.88 -2.00 4.68
N VAL A 159 14.67 -3.08 5.44
CA VAL A 159 15.71 -4.06 5.77
C VAL A 159 16.26 -4.73 4.53
N ALA A 160 15.41 -5.17 3.61
CA ALA A 160 15.82 -5.76 2.33
C ALA A 160 16.60 -4.75 1.47
N TYR A 161 16.18 -3.49 1.44
CA TYR A 161 16.89 -2.42 0.74
C TYR A 161 18.26 -2.12 1.35
N ARG A 162 18.37 -2.14 2.68
CA ARG A 162 19.65 -2.04 3.39
C ARG A 162 20.58 -3.18 2.99
N GLU A 163 20.09 -4.42 2.98
CA GLU A 163 20.87 -5.59 2.56
C GLU A 163 21.42 -5.43 1.14
N VAL A 164 20.56 -5.11 0.18
CA VAL A 164 20.97 -4.87 -1.22
C VAL A 164 22.01 -3.75 -1.30
N SER A 165 21.81 -2.65 -0.58
CA SER A 165 22.70 -1.50 -0.60
C SER A 165 24.09 -1.82 -0.02
N LEU A 166 24.14 -2.60 1.07
CA LEU A 166 25.41 -3.04 1.66
C LEU A 166 26.16 -4.02 0.75
N LEU A 167 25.45 -4.93 0.09
CA LEU A 167 26.05 -5.83 -0.92
C LEU A 167 26.64 -5.05 -2.10
N LEU A 168 25.99 -3.96 -2.49
CA LEU A 168 26.49 -3.04 -3.53
C LEU A 168 27.57 -2.07 -3.01
N ARG A 169 28.02 -2.24 -1.76
CA ARG A 169 29.04 -1.41 -1.09
C ARG A 169 28.69 0.09 -1.06
N ARG A 170 27.41 0.41 -0.99
CA ARG A 170 26.98 1.79 -0.76
C ARG A 170 27.32 2.19 0.70
N PRO A 171 27.78 3.43 0.93
CA PRO A 171 28.12 3.88 2.28
C PRO A 171 26.87 3.84 3.19
N PRO A 172 26.97 3.20 4.37
CA PRO A 172 25.87 3.17 5.33
C PRO A 172 25.71 4.51 6.04
N GLY A 173 24.44 4.88 6.27
CA GLY A 173 24.06 6.01 7.12
C GLY A 173 23.58 5.58 8.51
N ARG A 174 22.59 6.30 9.05
CA ARG A 174 21.97 5.99 10.36
C ARG A 174 21.40 4.57 10.36
N GLU A 175 21.67 3.80 11.40
CA GLU A 175 21.24 2.40 11.57
C GLU A 175 21.65 1.49 10.39
N ALA A 176 22.75 1.83 9.72
CA ALA A 176 23.27 1.16 8.54
C ALA A 176 22.34 1.23 7.29
N TYR A 177 21.29 2.04 7.32
CA TYR A 177 20.47 2.27 6.13
C TYR A 177 21.21 3.16 5.12
N PRO A 178 20.99 2.98 3.82
CA PRO A 178 21.52 3.88 2.80
C PRO A 178 20.86 5.26 2.92
N GLY A 179 21.56 6.31 2.48
CA GLY A 179 21.09 7.69 2.58
C GLY A 179 19.79 7.99 1.83
N ASP A 180 19.42 7.14 0.87
CA ASP A 180 18.21 7.27 0.06
C ASP A 180 17.02 6.41 0.53
N VAL A 181 17.06 5.83 1.74
CA VAL A 181 15.95 5.01 2.26
C VAL A 181 14.68 5.84 2.47
N PHE A 182 14.80 7.12 2.82
CA PHE A 182 13.65 8.02 2.86
C PHE A 182 13.00 8.15 1.47
N TYR A 183 13.81 8.30 0.44
CA TYR A 183 13.33 8.39 -0.93
C TYR A 183 12.69 7.09 -1.43
N LEU A 184 13.14 5.94 -0.95
CA LEU A 184 12.49 4.64 -1.23
C LEU A 184 11.01 4.68 -0.82
N HIS A 185 10.71 5.09 0.40
CA HIS A 185 9.35 5.12 0.93
C HIS A 185 8.54 6.31 0.39
N SER A 186 9.16 7.49 0.24
CA SER A 186 8.46 8.67 -0.25
C SER A 186 7.98 8.52 -1.69
N ARG A 187 8.84 8.02 -2.60
CA ARG A 187 8.43 7.80 -3.99
C ARG A 187 7.38 6.68 -4.16
N LEU A 188 7.30 5.75 -3.21
CA LEU A 188 6.25 4.73 -3.17
C LEU A 188 4.94 5.30 -2.66
N LEU A 189 4.95 5.94 -1.49
CA LEU A 189 3.74 6.40 -0.80
C LEU A 189 3.11 7.63 -1.45
N GLU A 190 3.90 8.50 -2.08
CA GLU A 190 3.38 9.65 -2.83
C GLU A 190 2.54 9.26 -4.07
N ARG A 191 2.64 8.02 -4.52
CA ARG A 191 1.80 7.49 -5.59
C ARG A 191 0.34 7.29 -5.16
N ALA A 192 0.09 7.19 -3.85
CA ALA A 192 -1.26 7.22 -3.30
C ALA A 192 -1.82 8.65 -3.34
N ALA A 193 -2.92 8.84 -4.05
CA ALA A 193 -3.54 10.14 -4.24
C ALA A 193 -4.99 10.00 -4.71
N LYS A 194 -5.76 11.09 -4.59
CA LYS A 194 -7.02 11.26 -5.29
C LYS A 194 -6.77 12.08 -6.56
N VAL A 195 -7.11 11.51 -7.70
CA VAL A 195 -6.93 12.14 -9.01
C VAL A 195 -8.03 13.16 -9.25
N ILE A 196 -7.70 14.26 -9.91
CA ILE A 196 -8.64 15.30 -10.31
C ILE A 196 -9.81 14.71 -11.10
N ASN A 197 -11.01 15.25 -10.89
CA ASN A 197 -12.24 14.80 -11.55
C ASN A 197 -12.41 15.46 -12.94
N ASP A 198 -11.33 15.43 -13.74
CA ASP A 198 -11.29 15.93 -15.11
C ASP A 198 -10.48 14.96 -15.96
N ASP A 199 -11.13 14.32 -16.92
CA ASP A 199 -10.53 13.28 -17.75
C ASP A 199 -9.38 13.82 -18.62
N ASP A 200 -9.50 15.02 -19.14
CA ASP A 200 -8.50 15.59 -20.05
C ASP A 200 -7.23 15.99 -19.30
N ILE A 201 -7.38 16.54 -18.10
CA ILE A 201 -6.24 16.81 -17.21
C ILE A 201 -5.62 15.49 -16.75
N ALA A 202 -6.42 14.50 -16.35
CA ALA A 202 -5.94 13.21 -15.91
C ALA A 202 -5.11 12.47 -16.98
N LYS A 203 -5.48 12.57 -18.25
CA LYS A 203 -4.71 12.02 -19.39
C LYS A 203 -3.32 12.64 -19.55
N GLY A 204 -3.09 13.80 -18.97
CA GLY A 204 -1.80 14.48 -18.96
C GLY A 204 -0.83 14.02 -17.86
N MET A 205 -1.23 13.08 -16.98
CA MET A 205 -0.35 12.58 -15.91
C MET A 205 0.98 12.05 -16.45
N ASN A 206 2.04 12.27 -15.67
CA ASN A 206 3.38 11.82 -16.00
C ASN A 206 3.46 10.28 -16.11
N ASP A 207 4.29 9.82 -17.03
CA ASP A 207 4.65 8.40 -17.23
C ASP A 207 3.44 7.47 -17.44
N LEU A 208 2.32 7.99 -17.94
CA LEU A 208 1.18 7.17 -18.36
C LEU A 208 1.55 6.31 -19.56
N PRO A 209 1.36 4.97 -19.49
CA PRO A 209 1.52 4.11 -20.66
C PRO A 209 0.58 4.54 -21.78
N GLU A 210 1.09 4.63 -23.01
CA GLU A 210 0.30 5.05 -24.17
C GLU A 210 -0.98 4.20 -24.37
N ARG A 211 -0.90 2.88 -24.10
CA ARG A 211 -2.04 1.98 -24.18
C ARG A 211 -3.12 2.25 -23.13
N LEU A 212 -2.75 2.88 -22.00
CA LEU A 212 -3.69 3.21 -20.94
C LEU A 212 -4.45 4.51 -21.20
N LYS A 213 -3.84 5.47 -21.91
CA LYS A 213 -4.43 6.80 -22.18
C LYS A 213 -5.89 6.78 -22.65
N PRO A 214 -6.32 5.87 -23.55
CA PRO A 214 -7.72 5.86 -24.00
C PRO A 214 -8.75 5.51 -22.92
N VAL A 215 -8.33 4.83 -21.85
CA VAL A 215 -9.22 4.37 -20.76
C VAL A 215 -9.02 5.17 -19.47
N VAL A 216 -8.11 6.16 -19.46
CA VAL A 216 -7.89 7.05 -18.32
C VAL A 216 -9.13 7.88 -18.04
N LYS A 217 -9.50 7.93 -16.76
CA LYS A 217 -10.59 8.75 -16.24
C LYS A 217 -10.17 9.45 -14.97
N GLY A 218 -10.68 10.65 -14.77
CA GLY A 218 -10.53 11.40 -13.53
C GLY A 218 -11.32 10.80 -12.37
N GLY A 219 -11.13 11.34 -11.18
CA GLY A 219 -11.89 11.01 -9.97
C GLY A 219 -11.47 9.72 -9.26
N GLY A 220 -10.58 8.93 -9.82
CA GLY A 220 -10.08 7.73 -9.16
C GLY A 220 -9.17 8.03 -7.96
N SER A 221 -9.00 7.05 -7.10
CA SER A 221 -8.19 7.19 -5.88
C SER A 221 -7.36 5.95 -5.58
N LEU A 222 -6.20 6.15 -4.97
CA LEU A 222 -5.39 5.10 -4.37
C LEU A 222 -5.11 5.48 -2.93
N THR A 223 -5.71 4.77 -2.00
CA THR A 223 -5.52 4.93 -0.56
C THR A 223 -4.46 3.96 -0.09
N ALA A 224 -3.49 4.41 0.69
CA ALA A 224 -2.41 3.57 1.19
C ALA A 224 -2.48 3.40 2.71
N LEU A 225 -2.40 2.14 3.15
CA LEU A 225 -2.21 1.76 4.55
C LEU A 225 -0.85 1.07 4.70
N PRO A 226 0.26 1.83 4.80
CA PRO A 226 1.54 1.25 5.14
C PRO A 226 1.56 0.78 6.59
N ILE A 227 2.18 -0.38 6.82
CA ILE A 227 2.43 -0.92 8.15
C ILE A 227 3.90 -0.75 8.49
N ILE A 228 4.18 -0.24 9.69
CA ILE A 228 5.51 -0.15 10.27
C ILE A 228 5.53 -0.91 11.60
N GLU A 229 6.53 -1.76 11.78
CA GLU A 229 6.79 -2.47 13.03
C GLU A 229 7.76 -1.65 13.88
N THR A 230 7.35 -1.36 15.13
CA THR A 230 8.22 -0.76 16.15
C THR A 230 8.79 -1.83 17.08
N GLN A 231 9.80 -1.47 17.86
CA GLN A 231 10.34 -2.27 18.93
C GLN A 231 10.17 -1.51 20.25
N ALA A 232 9.50 -2.11 21.22
CA ALA A 232 9.20 -1.51 22.51
C ALA A 232 8.54 -0.11 22.42
N GLY A 233 7.66 0.08 21.44
CA GLY A 233 6.96 1.35 21.22
C GLY A 233 7.83 2.50 20.72
N ASP A 234 9.09 2.24 20.31
CA ASP A 234 10.00 3.30 19.87
C ASP A 234 9.62 3.82 18.47
N VAL A 235 8.84 4.90 18.46
CA VAL A 235 8.48 5.64 17.25
C VAL A 235 9.58 6.63 16.81
N SER A 236 10.64 6.82 17.62
CA SER A 236 11.76 7.72 17.31
C SER A 236 12.87 7.08 16.48
N ALA A 237 12.78 5.77 16.25
CA ALA A 237 13.68 5.03 15.36
C ALA A 237 13.67 5.60 13.93
N TYR A 238 14.70 5.29 13.14
CA TYR A 238 14.91 5.94 11.84
C TYR A 238 13.79 5.68 10.84
N ILE A 239 13.37 4.45 10.65
CA ILE A 239 12.32 4.11 9.66
C ILE A 239 10.93 4.60 10.11
N PRO A 240 10.47 4.38 11.37
CA PRO A 240 9.22 4.97 11.84
C PRO A 240 9.13 6.47 11.62
N THR A 241 10.16 7.22 12.05
CA THR A 241 10.21 8.69 11.91
C THR A 241 10.07 9.13 10.45
N ASN A 242 10.76 8.45 9.52
CA ASN A 242 10.69 8.75 8.10
C ASN A 242 9.27 8.54 7.55
N VAL A 243 8.64 7.43 7.87
CA VAL A 243 7.31 7.11 7.34
C VAL A 243 6.22 7.99 7.97
N ILE A 244 6.31 8.31 9.26
CA ILE A 244 5.42 9.28 9.91
C ILE A 244 5.44 10.62 9.17
N SER A 245 6.62 11.08 8.74
CA SER A 245 6.73 12.36 8.01
C SER A 245 6.18 12.33 6.57
N ILE A 246 6.06 11.15 5.97
CA ILE A 246 5.54 10.98 4.59
C ILE A 246 4.02 10.83 4.59
N THR A 247 3.45 10.26 5.64
CA THR A 247 2.02 9.94 5.73
C THR A 247 1.20 11.11 6.24
N ASP A 248 -0.09 11.11 5.95
CA ASP A 248 -1.02 12.17 6.30
C ASP A 248 -1.52 12.05 7.75
N GLY A 249 -1.47 10.85 8.31
CA GLY A 249 -1.82 10.53 9.69
C GLY A 249 -1.30 9.16 10.09
N GLN A 250 -1.48 8.79 11.36
CA GLN A 250 -1.08 7.50 11.88
C GLN A 250 -2.05 6.94 12.91
N ILE A 251 -2.23 5.63 12.85
CA ILE A 251 -2.93 4.81 13.83
C ILE A 251 -1.87 4.06 14.63
N PHE A 252 -1.64 4.47 15.88
CA PHE A 252 -0.69 3.83 16.76
C PHE A 252 -1.38 2.75 17.59
N LEU A 253 -0.99 1.49 17.38
CA LEU A 253 -1.48 0.35 18.16
C LEU A 253 -0.52 0.11 19.33
N GLU A 254 -0.89 0.60 20.48
CA GLU A 254 -0.08 0.55 21.68
C GLU A 254 -0.16 -0.83 22.36
N SER A 255 0.99 -1.39 22.72
CA SER A 255 1.08 -2.73 23.30
C SER A 255 0.36 -2.84 24.64
N ASP A 256 0.40 -1.81 25.49
CA ASP A 256 -0.22 -1.83 26.81
C ASP A 256 -1.75 -1.83 26.70
N LEU A 257 -2.31 -1.07 25.76
CA LEU A 257 -3.74 -1.09 25.48
C LEU A 257 -4.18 -2.44 24.90
N PHE A 258 -3.42 -2.96 23.94
CA PHE A 258 -3.69 -4.28 23.36
C PHE A 258 -3.68 -5.40 24.42
N ASN A 259 -2.67 -5.40 25.32
CA ASN A 259 -2.57 -6.38 26.40
C ASN A 259 -3.68 -6.22 27.46
N SER A 260 -4.24 -5.03 27.60
CA SER A 260 -5.37 -4.74 28.45
C SER A 260 -6.72 -5.13 27.86
N GLY A 261 -6.74 -5.59 26.59
CA GLY A 261 -7.96 -6.01 25.90
C GLY A 261 -8.79 -4.85 25.34
N VAL A 262 -8.15 -3.73 25.08
CA VAL A 262 -8.78 -2.53 24.50
C VAL A 262 -8.58 -2.51 23.00
#